data_e1be18f5485bdbd96eb2060e128cc50b
#
_entry.id   e1be18f5485bdbd96eb2060e128cc50b
#
_cell.length_a   1.000
_cell.length_b   1.000
_cell.length_c   1.000
_cell.angle_alpha   90.00
_cell.angle_beta   90.00
_cell.angle_gamma   90.00
#
_symmetry.space_group_name_H-M   'P 1'
#
loop_
_entity.id
_entity.type
_entity.pdbx_description
1 polymer ?
#
loop_
_entity_poly.entity_id
_entity_poly.type
_entity_poly.pdbx_seq_one_letter_code
_entity_poly.pdbx_strand_id
1 'polypeptide(L)'
;MNICMDARGAKLYAGTGIGTYTARLLENIIKIDTRNNYRFFWPNDGYDFLLGRGNISLTLFGEKNKKFWDEVFLPAQVKMNSCDVFHLPQNGLGLPRPKTCSYVATVHDLIPLVMPDTCGKSYLDKFLQEMPYILEKCDRVITVSNYSKQDIIKYFNLP
;
A
#
# COMPACT_ATOMS: atom_id res chain seq x y z
N MET A 1 0.15 -18.19 -4.92
CA MET A 1 0.95 -16.99 -5.24
C MET A 1 1.59 -16.46 -3.99
N ASN A 2 2.74 -15.77 -4.12
CA ASN A 2 3.41 -15.05 -3.05
C ASN A 2 2.97 -13.57 -3.11
N ILE A 3 2.13 -13.16 -2.19
CA ILE A 3 1.58 -11.80 -2.13
C ILE A 3 2.30 -11.03 -1.04
N CYS A 4 3.01 -9.99 -1.43
CA CYS A 4 3.67 -9.08 -0.51
C CYS A 4 2.80 -7.84 -0.31
N MET A 5 2.76 -7.30 0.91
CA MET A 5 1.96 -6.12 1.21
C MET A 5 2.70 -5.17 2.15
N ASP A 6 2.71 -3.90 1.81
CA ASP A 6 3.13 -2.87 2.76
C ASP A 6 2.03 -2.64 3.80
N ALA A 7 2.15 -3.33 4.92
CA ALA A 7 1.14 -3.34 5.97
C ALA A 7 1.34 -2.23 7.04
N ARG A 8 2.41 -1.41 6.91
CA ARG A 8 2.72 -0.34 7.89
C ARG A 8 1.58 0.66 8.10
N GLY A 9 0.73 0.85 7.07
CA GLY A 9 -0.40 1.77 7.14
C GLY A 9 -1.38 1.46 8.26
N ALA A 10 -1.57 0.19 8.60
CA ALA A 10 -2.42 -0.22 9.72
C ALA A 10 -1.96 0.35 11.06
N LYS A 11 -0.65 0.51 11.25
CA LYS A 11 -0.05 1.06 12.47
C LYS A 11 0.20 2.56 12.37
N LEU A 12 0.87 3.02 11.30
CA LEU A 12 1.29 4.42 11.18
C LEU A 12 0.12 5.39 10.99
N TYR A 13 -0.99 4.91 10.44
CA TYR A 13 -2.22 5.67 10.24
C TYR A 13 -3.37 5.18 11.11
N ALA A 14 -3.06 4.54 12.25
CA ALA A 14 -4.07 4.12 13.22
C ALA A 14 -4.97 5.30 13.61
N GLY A 15 -6.29 5.07 13.68
CA GLY A 15 -7.29 6.11 13.93
C GLY A 15 -7.74 6.90 12.70
N THR A 16 -7.14 6.69 11.53
CA THR A 16 -7.62 7.25 10.25
C THR A 16 -8.37 6.23 9.42
N GLY A 17 -9.07 6.67 8.36
CA GLY A 17 -9.73 5.79 7.40
C GLY A 17 -8.76 4.83 6.72
N ILE A 18 -7.58 5.33 6.29
CA ILE A 18 -6.52 4.52 5.66
C ILE A 18 -6.01 3.44 6.62
N GLY A 19 -5.73 3.81 7.87
CA GLY A 19 -5.26 2.86 8.89
C GLY A 19 -6.31 1.78 9.19
N THR A 20 -7.56 2.20 9.37
CA THR A 20 -8.69 1.28 9.60
C THR A 20 -8.89 0.33 8.42
N TYR A 21 -8.90 0.84 7.20
CA TYR A 21 -8.99 0.02 5.98
C TYR A 21 -7.87 -1.02 5.94
N THR A 22 -6.62 -0.58 6.10
CA THR A 22 -5.46 -1.48 6.04
C THR A 22 -5.55 -2.57 7.11
N ALA A 23 -5.85 -2.22 8.36
CA ALA A 23 -6.01 -3.19 9.44
C ALA A 23 -7.10 -4.22 9.15
N ARG A 24 -8.29 -3.77 8.73
CA ARG A 24 -9.42 -4.65 8.39
C ARG A 24 -9.14 -5.52 7.18
N LEU A 25 -8.42 -5.00 6.18
CA LEU A 25 -7.97 -5.78 5.03
C LEU A 25 -7.09 -6.94 5.47
N LEU A 26 -6.07 -6.69 6.30
CA LEU A 26 -5.18 -7.72 6.83
C LEU A 26 -5.95 -8.77 7.63
N GLU A 27 -6.78 -8.35 8.59
CA GLU A 27 -7.60 -9.25 9.42
C GLU A 27 -8.49 -10.17 8.57
N ASN A 28 -9.09 -9.65 7.50
CA ASN A 28 -9.98 -10.44 6.66
C ASN A 28 -9.20 -11.36 5.71
N ILE A 29 -8.11 -10.90 5.10
CA ILE A 29 -7.24 -11.76 4.29
C ILE A 29 -6.80 -12.97 5.11
N ILE A 30 -6.34 -12.76 6.34
CA ILE A 30 -5.90 -13.82 7.25
C ILE A 30 -7.01 -14.83 7.52
N LYS A 31 -8.27 -14.40 7.58
CA LYS A 31 -9.41 -15.27 7.90
C LYS A 31 -9.85 -16.12 6.70
N ILE A 32 -9.82 -15.54 5.49
CA ILE A 32 -10.51 -16.12 4.33
C ILE A 32 -9.58 -16.80 3.34
N ASP A 33 -8.32 -16.38 3.20
CA ASP A 33 -7.41 -16.93 2.21
C ASP A 33 -6.39 -17.88 2.84
N THR A 34 -6.52 -19.15 2.48
CA THR A 34 -5.60 -20.23 2.87
C THR A 34 -4.78 -20.76 1.70
N ARG A 35 -4.96 -20.20 0.48
CA ARG A 35 -4.34 -20.71 -0.75
C ARG A 35 -3.07 -19.96 -1.13
N ASN A 36 -3.01 -18.66 -0.84
CA ASN A 36 -1.87 -17.83 -1.16
C ASN A 36 -0.97 -17.67 0.05
N ASN A 37 0.32 -17.44 -0.19
CA ASN A 37 1.28 -17.08 0.84
C ASN A 37 1.35 -15.57 0.93
N TYR A 38 1.30 -15.04 2.13
CA TYR A 38 1.36 -13.62 2.41
C TYR A 38 2.63 -13.25 3.14
N ARG A 39 3.26 -12.16 2.70
CA ARG A 39 4.35 -11.50 3.41
C ARG A 39 3.99 -10.05 3.68
N PHE A 40 3.85 -9.72 4.96
CA PHE A 40 3.56 -8.37 5.39
C PHE A 40 4.83 -7.65 5.83
N PHE A 41 5.07 -6.48 5.25
CA PHE A 41 6.14 -5.58 5.70
C PHE A 41 5.58 -4.70 6.81
N TRP A 42 6.09 -4.87 8.01
CA TRP A 42 5.52 -4.32 9.24
C TRP A 42 6.55 -3.54 10.07
N PRO A 43 6.19 -2.41 10.71
CA PRO A 43 7.01 -1.79 11.74
C PRO A 43 7.19 -2.73 12.95
N ASN A 44 8.28 -2.59 13.66
CA ASN A 44 8.85 -3.49 14.65
C ASN A 44 7.92 -4.22 15.64
N ASP A 45 6.79 -3.68 16.03
CA ASP A 45 5.95 -4.17 17.14
C ASP A 45 4.45 -4.10 16.82
N GLY A 46 3.62 -4.69 17.68
CA GLY A 46 2.16 -4.66 17.56
C GLY A 46 1.61 -5.51 16.41
N TYR A 47 2.24 -6.66 16.14
CA TYR A 47 1.87 -7.57 15.05
C TYR A 47 1.26 -8.90 15.51
N ASP A 48 0.99 -9.06 16.81
CA ASP A 48 0.54 -10.33 17.39
C ASP A 48 -0.72 -10.88 16.71
N PHE A 49 -1.63 -10.00 16.27
CA PHE A 49 -2.83 -10.39 15.55
C PHE A 49 -2.58 -10.97 14.15
N LEU A 50 -1.37 -10.80 13.61
CA LEU A 50 -0.94 -11.35 12.31
C LEU A 50 -0.31 -12.74 12.45
N LEU A 51 -0.02 -13.19 13.66
CA LEU A 51 0.62 -14.47 13.92
C LEU A 51 -0.37 -15.64 13.92
N GLY A 52 0.16 -16.85 13.76
CA GLY A 52 -0.59 -18.08 14.00
C GLY A 52 -1.16 -18.78 12.77
N ARG A 53 -0.83 -18.32 11.56
CA ARG A 53 -1.19 -19.02 10.32
C ARG A 53 0.02 -19.35 9.47
N GLY A 54 0.11 -20.60 9.01
CA GLY A 54 1.29 -21.14 8.29
C GLY A 54 1.56 -20.49 6.92
N ASN A 55 0.57 -19.79 6.35
CA ASN A 55 0.71 -19.08 5.08
C ASN A 55 1.03 -17.59 5.23
N ILE A 56 1.30 -17.11 6.45
CA ILE A 56 1.63 -15.71 6.73
C ILE A 56 3.06 -15.61 7.25
N SER A 57 3.82 -14.69 6.71
CA SER A 57 5.14 -14.32 7.16
C SER A 57 5.27 -12.82 7.34
N LEU A 58 6.08 -12.39 8.28
CA LEU A 58 6.35 -10.98 8.55
C LEU A 58 7.80 -10.66 8.20
N THR A 59 8.00 -9.48 7.63
CA THR A 59 9.30 -8.84 7.55
C THR A 59 9.25 -7.58 8.38
N LEU A 60 9.94 -7.59 9.53
CA LEU A 60 9.95 -6.48 10.46
C LEU A 60 11.04 -5.48 10.10
N PHE A 61 10.74 -4.21 10.33
CA PHE A 61 11.69 -3.13 10.07
C PHE A 61 11.59 -2.03 11.12
N GLY A 62 12.70 -1.78 11.83
CA GLY A 62 12.78 -0.84 12.94
C GLY A 62 13.19 0.59 12.59
N GLU A 63 13.45 0.87 11.33
CA GLU A 63 13.93 2.18 10.90
C GLU A 63 12.79 3.21 10.86
N LYS A 64 13.01 4.36 11.44
CA LYS A 64 12.03 5.47 11.47
C LYS A 64 12.09 6.34 10.22
N ASN A 65 13.12 6.18 9.38
CA ASN A 65 13.30 6.97 8.18
C ASN A 65 12.38 6.48 7.05
N LYS A 66 11.31 7.21 6.81
CA LYS A 66 10.32 6.90 5.77
C LYS A 66 10.94 6.85 4.37
N LYS A 67 11.90 7.72 4.06
CA LYS A 67 12.57 7.75 2.76
C LYS A 67 13.37 6.48 2.54
N PHE A 68 14.12 6.02 3.54
CA PHE A 68 14.85 4.75 3.46
C PHE A 68 13.89 3.57 3.28
N TRP A 69 12.74 3.58 3.97
CA TRP A 69 11.71 2.55 3.79
C TRP A 69 11.22 2.51 2.33
N ASP A 70 10.80 3.64 1.79
CA ASP A 70 10.19 3.70 0.46
C ASP A 70 11.22 3.44 -0.67
N GLU A 71 12.44 4.01 -0.56
CA GLU A 71 13.41 4.03 -1.65
C GLU A 71 14.41 2.86 -1.63
N VAL A 72 14.66 2.27 -0.47
CA VAL A 72 15.69 1.24 -0.29
C VAL A 72 15.11 -0.07 0.22
N PHE A 73 14.43 -0.04 1.35
CA PHE A 73 13.97 -1.26 2.02
C PHE A 73 12.88 -1.99 1.22
N LEU A 74 11.79 -1.34 0.89
CA LEU A 74 10.69 -1.98 0.16
C LEU A 74 11.14 -2.54 -1.20
N PRO A 75 11.83 -1.79 -2.07
CA PRO A 75 12.31 -2.33 -3.34
C PRO A 75 13.18 -3.57 -3.18
N ALA A 76 14.11 -3.55 -2.21
CA ALA A 76 14.96 -4.70 -1.91
C ALA A 76 14.15 -5.91 -1.44
N GLN A 77 13.22 -5.70 -0.51
CA GLN A 77 12.39 -6.79 0.05
C GLN A 77 11.43 -7.39 -0.99
N VAL A 78 10.80 -6.59 -1.83
CA VAL A 78 9.92 -7.08 -2.91
C VAL A 78 10.70 -7.98 -3.86
N LYS A 79 11.92 -7.57 -4.24
CA LYS A 79 12.81 -8.36 -5.09
C LYS A 79 13.30 -9.64 -4.41
N MET A 80 13.83 -9.54 -3.17
CA MET A 80 14.42 -10.66 -2.44
C MET A 80 13.40 -11.76 -2.08
N ASN A 81 12.16 -11.38 -1.84
CA ASN A 81 11.11 -12.33 -1.43
C ASN A 81 10.33 -12.93 -2.61
N SER A 82 10.77 -12.71 -3.85
CA SER A 82 10.14 -13.28 -5.05
C SER A 82 8.63 -13.07 -5.05
N CYS A 83 8.19 -11.83 -4.79
CA CYS A 83 6.79 -11.49 -4.77
C CYS A 83 6.19 -11.63 -6.17
N ASP A 84 5.07 -12.34 -6.29
CA ASP A 84 4.26 -12.37 -7.52
C ASP A 84 3.43 -11.09 -7.64
N VAL A 85 2.88 -10.64 -6.50
CA VAL A 85 2.08 -9.43 -6.38
C VAL A 85 2.59 -8.60 -5.20
N PHE A 86 2.74 -7.30 -5.40
CA PHE A 86 3.01 -6.35 -4.34
C PHE A 86 1.86 -5.35 -4.21
N HIS A 87 1.25 -5.28 -3.03
CA HIS A 87 0.12 -4.40 -2.75
C HIS A 87 0.49 -3.29 -1.77
N LEU A 88 0.20 -2.04 -2.17
CA LEU A 88 0.26 -0.85 -1.30
C LEU A 88 -1.15 -0.35 -1.00
N PRO A 89 -1.67 -0.55 0.23
CA PRO A 89 -3.03 -0.17 0.59
C PRO A 89 -3.20 1.32 0.97
N GLN A 90 -2.12 2.10 1.04
CA GLN A 90 -2.12 3.51 1.45
C GLN A 90 -1.84 4.46 0.26
N ASN A 91 -2.80 4.66 -0.63
CA ASN A 91 -2.72 5.49 -1.84
C ASN A 91 -1.55 5.14 -2.79
N GLY A 92 -0.90 3.99 -2.61
CA GLY A 92 0.25 3.57 -3.42
C GLY A 92 1.52 4.39 -3.24
N LEU A 93 1.53 5.37 -2.33
CA LEU A 93 2.68 6.25 -2.11
C LEU A 93 3.89 5.47 -1.61
N GLY A 94 5.01 5.61 -2.30
CA GLY A 94 6.23 4.83 -2.05
C GLY A 94 6.29 3.53 -2.87
N LEU A 95 5.56 3.45 -3.99
CA LEU A 95 5.63 2.33 -4.92
C LEU A 95 7.08 2.11 -5.40
N PRO A 96 7.64 0.87 -5.25
CA PRO A 96 9.03 0.59 -5.60
C PRO A 96 9.39 0.90 -7.06
N ARG A 97 10.62 1.33 -7.25
CA ARG A 97 11.23 1.54 -8.57
C ARG A 97 12.57 0.79 -8.62
N PRO A 98 12.86 -0.01 -9.66
CA PRO A 98 11.99 -0.38 -10.80
C PRO A 98 10.92 -1.41 -10.42
N LYS A 99 9.92 -1.59 -11.30
CA LYS A 99 8.88 -2.62 -11.16
C LYS A 99 9.51 -4.02 -11.30
N THR A 100 9.26 -4.90 -10.33
CA THR A 100 9.82 -6.26 -10.28
C THR A 100 8.77 -7.37 -10.23
N CYS A 101 7.49 -7.02 -10.02
CA CYS A 101 6.36 -7.96 -9.99
C CYS A 101 5.06 -7.22 -10.38
N SER A 102 3.92 -7.87 -10.29
CA SER A 102 2.63 -7.20 -10.45
C SER A 102 2.35 -6.26 -9.28
N TYR A 103 2.01 -5.01 -9.59
CA TYR A 103 1.71 -4.00 -8.58
C TYR A 103 0.21 -3.74 -8.46
N VAL A 104 -0.26 -3.68 -7.23
CA VAL A 104 -1.62 -3.30 -6.85
C VAL A 104 -1.55 -2.13 -5.87
N ALA A 105 -2.30 -1.07 -6.12
CA ALA A 105 -2.45 0.04 -5.19
C ALA A 105 -3.92 0.21 -4.79
N THR A 106 -4.19 0.48 -3.50
CA THR A 106 -5.48 1.03 -3.11
C THR A 106 -5.37 2.54 -3.07
N VAL A 107 -6.13 3.21 -3.92
CA VAL A 107 -6.28 4.67 -3.95
C VAL A 107 -7.62 5.03 -3.32
N HIS A 108 -7.57 5.64 -2.14
CA HIS A 108 -8.78 5.93 -1.36
C HIS A 108 -9.60 7.07 -1.96
N ASP A 109 -8.92 8.14 -2.34
CA ASP A 109 -9.52 9.34 -2.93
C ASP A 109 -8.48 10.17 -3.70
N LEU A 110 -8.96 11.23 -4.33
CA LEU A 110 -8.13 12.27 -4.95
C LEU A 110 -8.27 13.62 -4.23
N ILE A 111 -8.61 13.63 -2.95
CA ILE A 111 -8.76 14.87 -2.15
C ILE A 111 -7.56 15.80 -2.33
N PRO A 112 -6.29 15.33 -2.28
CA PRO A 112 -5.16 16.23 -2.50
C PRO A 112 -5.16 16.94 -3.85
N LEU A 113 -5.73 16.34 -4.88
CA LEU A 113 -5.86 16.95 -6.21
C LEU A 113 -7.08 17.86 -6.32
N VAL A 114 -8.22 17.43 -5.75
CA VAL A 114 -9.53 18.09 -5.90
C VAL A 114 -9.72 19.22 -4.90
N MET A 115 -9.17 19.07 -3.70
CA MET A 115 -9.28 20.00 -2.57
C MET A 115 -7.91 20.25 -1.92
N PRO A 116 -6.92 20.78 -2.65
CA PRO A 116 -5.52 20.88 -2.20
C PRO A 116 -5.35 21.64 -0.88
N ASP A 117 -6.20 22.65 -0.63
CA ASP A 117 -6.14 23.47 0.58
C ASP A 117 -6.48 22.70 1.87
N THR A 118 -7.06 21.50 1.74
CA THR A 118 -7.37 20.64 2.90
C THR A 118 -6.20 19.75 3.31
N CYS A 119 -5.11 19.76 2.55
CA CYS A 119 -3.95 18.89 2.75
C CYS A 119 -2.72 19.67 3.17
N GLY A 120 -1.89 19.06 4.02
CA GLY A 120 -0.56 19.61 4.30
C GLY A 120 0.32 19.63 3.05
N LYS A 121 1.03 20.73 2.82
CA LYS A 121 1.83 20.97 1.61
C LYS A 121 2.76 19.81 1.24
N SER A 122 3.51 19.27 2.19
CA SER A 122 4.45 18.17 1.95
C SER A 122 3.75 16.89 1.47
N TYR A 123 2.53 16.61 1.96
CA TYR A 123 1.75 15.47 1.50
C TYR A 123 1.20 15.71 0.09
N LEU A 124 0.68 16.91 -0.16
CA LEU A 124 0.19 17.32 -1.48
C LEU A 124 1.28 17.19 -2.55
N ASP A 125 2.46 17.76 -2.30
CA ASP A 125 3.58 17.72 -3.23
C ASP A 125 3.97 16.27 -3.56
N LYS A 126 4.09 15.42 -2.54
CA LYS A 126 4.38 13.99 -2.73
C LYS A 126 3.28 13.29 -3.51
N PHE A 127 2.01 13.55 -3.18
CA PHE A 127 0.87 12.95 -3.86
C PHE A 127 0.84 13.30 -5.36
N LEU A 128 0.97 14.58 -5.69
CA LEU A 128 0.97 15.06 -7.07
C LEU A 128 2.15 14.51 -7.88
N GLN A 129 3.31 14.35 -7.24
CA GLN A 129 4.50 13.81 -7.89
C GLN A 129 4.40 12.30 -8.15
N GLU A 130 3.83 11.54 -7.21
CA GLU A 130 3.85 10.07 -7.27
C GLU A 130 2.61 9.48 -7.93
N MET A 131 1.43 10.10 -7.83
CA MET A 131 0.18 9.52 -8.31
C MET A 131 0.18 9.17 -9.81
N PRO A 132 0.70 10.00 -10.73
CA PRO A 132 0.80 9.62 -12.15
C PRO A 132 1.61 8.34 -12.36
N TYR A 133 2.74 8.21 -11.66
CA TYR A 133 3.58 7.01 -11.73
C TYR A 133 2.86 5.77 -11.16
N ILE A 134 2.16 5.93 -10.03
CA ILE A 134 1.39 4.84 -9.40
C ILE A 134 0.34 4.31 -10.38
N LEU A 135 -0.44 5.19 -10.98
CA LEU A 135 -1.51 4.81 -11.91
C LEU A 135 -0.97 4.20 -13.20
N GLU A 136 0.19 4.67 -13.69
CA GLU A 136 0.87 4.08 -14.86
C GLU A 136 1.43 2.68 -14.59
N LYS A 137 2.02 2.46 -13.41
CA LYS A 137 2.79 1.24 -13.12
C LYS A 137 1.98 0.14 -12.45
N CYS A 138 0.86 0.46 -11.82
CA CYS A 138 0.00 -0.56 -11.21
C CYS A 138 -0.75 -1.37 -12.29
N ASP A 139 -0.73 -2.67 -12.12
CA ASP A 139 -1.52 -3.59 -12.96
C ASP A 139 -3.00 -3.57 -12.57
N ARG A 140 -3.27 -3.20 -11.30
CA ARG A 140 -4.63 -3.00 -10.78
C ARG A 140 -4.65 -1.88 -9.76
N VAL A 141 -5.71 -1.09 -9.82
CA VAL A 141 -6.02 -0.06 -8.83
C VAL A 141 -7.33 -0.44 -8.14
N ILE A 142 -7.30 -0.51 -6.83
CA ILE A 142 -8.47 -0.72 -5.97
C ILE A 142 -8.94 0.65 -5.48
N THR A 143 -10.23 0.88 -5.47
CA THR A 143 -10.83 2.08 -4.88
C THR A 143 -11.87 1.71 -3.84
N VAL A 144 -12.05 2.55 -2.84
CA VAL A 144 -12.99 2.32 -1.73
C VAL A 144 -14.44 2.71 -2.07
N SER A 145 -14.65 3.39 -3.21
CA SER A 145 -15.97 3.80 -3.69
C SER A 145 -16.03 3.96 -5.20
N ASN A 146 -17.24 3.88 -5.75
CA ASN A 146 -17.47 4.21 -7.16
C ASN A 146 -17.18 5.69 -7.45
N TYR A 147 -17.38 6.58 -6.51
CA TYR A 147 -17.07 7.99 -6.64
C TYR A 147 -15.55 8.18 -6.86
N SER A 148 -14.72 7.63 -5.97
CA SER A 148 -13.26 7.67 -6.11
C SER A 148 -12.80 7.03 -7.43
N LYS A 149 -13.45 5.94 -7.86
CA LYS A 149 -13.16 5.32 -9.17
C LYS A 149 -13.43 6.30 -10.33
N GLN A 150 -14.57 6.97 -10.34
CA GLN A 150 -14.91 7.93 -11.39
C GLN A 150 -13.96 9.14 -11.42
N ASP A 151 -13.56 9.64 -10.26
CA ASP A 151 -12.58 10.71 -10.17
C ASP A 151 -11.24 10.28 -10.76
N ILE A 152 -10.73 9.09 -10.40
CA ILE A 152 -9.47 8.58 -10.94
C ILE A 152 -9.53 8.46 -12.48
N ILE A 153 -10.59 7.87 -13.00
CA ILE A 153 -10.80 7.75 -14.45
C ILE A 153 -10.81 9.13 -15.11
N LYS A 154 -11.56 10.07 -14.55
CA LYS A 154 -11.73 11.43 -15.08
C LYS A 154 -10.43 12.23 -15.06
N TYR A 155 -9.74 12.28 -13.92
CA TYR A 155 -8.57 13.15 -13.75
C TYR A 155 -7.30 12.61 -14.40
N PHE A 156 -7.20 11.30 -14.56
CA PHE A 156 -6.02 10.65 -15.16
C PHE A 156 -6.31 10.00 -16.50
N ASN A 157 -7.51 10.24 -17.07
CA ASN A 157 -7.92 9.72 -18.38
C ASN A 157 -7.65 8.22 -18.55
N LEU A 158 -7.98 7.44 -17.52
CA LEU A 158 -7.83 5.98 -17.54
C LEU A 158 -9.01 5.33 -18.28
N PRO A 159 -8.80 4.14 -18.91
CA PRO A 159 -9.85 3.42 -19.61
C PRO A 159 -10.92 2.85 -18.67
#